data_15270564e8966f37ed817cc048d818f2
#
_entry.id   15270564e8966f37ed817cc048d818f2
#
_cell.length_a   1.000
_cell.length_b   1.000
_cell.length_c   1.000
_cell.angle_alpha   90.00
_cell.angle_beta   90.00
_cell.angle_gamma   90.00
#
_symmetry.space_group_name_H-M   'P 1'
#
loop_
_entity.id
_entity.type
_entity.pdbx_description
1 polymer ?
#
loop_
_entity_poly.entity_id
_entity_poly.type
_entity_poly.pdbx_seq_one_letter_code
_entity_poly.pdbx_strand_id
1 'polypeptide(L)'
;MTFRTLRRRRFPAALALTAVLLIVPAASHAGAAAPGAGYSEVPRKVCPIDWRDGTFHVKKLIRCAAARWTVPGGASKALAIANRESNFHPRAYNSYSGAAGIYQHLRHYWPGRARAYGFRGWSAFNARANIMVTMRMVHRGGWGPWGG
;
A
#
# COMPACT_ATOMS: atom_id res chain seq x y z
N MET A 1 50.53 -75.14 38.77
CA MET A 1 50.15 -74.18 37.71
C MET A 1 48.91 -73.47 38.18
N THR A 2 49.05 -72.23 38.64
CA THR A 2 48.01 -71.44 39.27
C THR A 2 47.66 -70.27 38.36
N PHE A 3 46.48 -70.30 37.78
CA PHE A 3 45.96 -69.17 37.00
C PHE A 3 45.40 -68.11 37.90
N ARG A 4 45.99 -66.93 37.90
CA ARG A 4 45.52 -65.72 38.57
C ARG A 4 44.47 -65.02 37.68
N THR A 5 43.21 -65.03 38.13
CA THR A 5 42.12 -64.32 37.51
C THR A 5 42.20 -62.79 37.82
N LEU A 6 42.39 -61.99 36.79
CA LEU A 6 42.37 -60.54 36.87
C LEU A 6 40.92 -60.03 36.92
N ARG A 7 40.57 -59.49 38.04
CA ARG A 7 39.29 -58.84 38.33
C ARG A 7 39.27 -57.48 37.62
N ARG A 8 38.53 -57.34 36.53
CA ARG A 8 38.28 -56.06 35.91
C ARG A 8 37.37 -55.23 36.82
N ARG A 9 37.88 -54.08 37.24
CA ARG A 9 37.09 -53.03 37.91
C ARG A 9 36.24 -52.31 36.86
N ARG A 10 34.93 -52.34 37.01
CA ARG A 10 33.96 -51.54 36.24
C ARG A 10 33.91 -50.16 36.88
N PHE A 11 34.28 -49.13 36.12
CA PHE A 11 34.01 -47.74 36.48
C PHE A 11 32.60 -47.37 36.07
N PRO A 12 31.84 -46.69 36.94
CA PRO A 12 30.52 -46.20 36.51
C PRO A 12 30.72 -45.02 35.57
N ALA A 13 30.12 -45.07 34.39
CA ALA A 13 30.06 -43.97 33.48
C ALA A 13 29.09 -42.92 34.07
N ALA A 14 29.63 -41.77 34.47
CA ALA A 14 28.81 -40.60 34.83
C ALA A 14 28.18 -40.04 33.53
N LEU A 15 26.87 -40.16 33.40
CA LEU A 15 26.11 -39.47 32.39
C LEU A 15 26.10 -37.97 32.74
N ALA A 16 26.91 -37.17 32.05
CA ALA A 16 26.73 -35.74 32.06
C ALA A 16 25.54 -35.39 31.18
N LEU A 17 24.42 -35.02 31.81
CA LEU A 17 23.31 -34.38 31.11
C LEU A 17 23.73 -32.95 30.75
N THR A 18 24.15 -32.73 29.53
CA THR A 18 24.26 -31.40 28.96
C THR A 18 22.86 -30.91 28.60
N ALA A 19 22.29 -30.05 29.44
CA ALA A 19 21.08 -29.32 29.11
C ALA A 19 21.41 -28.34 27.98
N VAL A 20 21.03 -28.68 26.77
CA VAL A 20 21.05 -27.76 25.63
C VAL A 20 19.91 -26.77 25.85
N LEU A 21 20.25 -25.57 26.30
CA LEU A 21 19.32 -24.45 26.38
C LEU A 21 19.02 -24.00 24.95
N LEU A 22 17.93 -24.45 24.38
CA LEU A 22 17.41 -23.95 23.11
C LEU A 22 16.96 -22.50 23.33
N ILE A 23 17.83 -21.55 23.02
CA ILE A 23 17.45 -20.14 22.88
C ILE A 23 16.59 -20.08 21.63
N VAL A 24 15.27 -20.15 21.81
CA VAL A 24 14.32 -19.81 20.75
C VAL A 24 14.43 -18.31 20.57
N PRO A 25 14.89 -17.82 19.40
CA PRO A 25 14.81 -16.38 19.15
C PRO A 25 13.34 -16.00 19.22
N ALA A 26 12.99 -15.08 20.11
CA ALA A 26 11.69 -14.46 20.12
C ALA A 26 11.50 -13.85 18.73
N ALA A 27 10.67 -14.49 17.90
CA ALA A 27 10.22 -13.89 16.68
C ALA A 27 9.53 -12.59 17.08
N SER A 28 10.21 -11.47 16.86
CA SER A 28 9.61 -10.16 16.95
C SER A 28 8.43 -10.19 15.99
N HIS A 29 7.24 -10.38 16.51
CA HIS A 29 6.02 -10.15 15.78
C HIS A 29 6.06 -8.68 15.40
N ALA A 30 6.56 -8.41 14.21
CA ALA A 30 6.35 -7.12 13.59
C ALA A 30 4.84 -6.90 13.66
N GLY A 31 4.42 -6.08 14.61
CA GLY A 31 3.02 -5.78 14.85
C GLY A 31 2.41 -5.43 13.51
N ALA A 32 1.39 -6.18 13.11
CA ALA A 32 0.63 -5.85 11.92
C ALA A 32 0.18 -4.41 12.09
N ALA A 33 0.81 -3.49 11.37
CA ALA A 33 0.46 -2.08 11.41
C ALA A 33 -1.04 -2.00 11.16
N ALA A 34 -1.76 -1.37 12.08
CA ALA A 34 -3.19 -1.18 11.95
C ALA A 34 -3.49 -0.68 10.53
N PRO A 35 -4.50 -1.22 9.82
CA PRO A 35 -4.73 -0.96 8.40
C PRO A 35 -5.06 0.51 8.04
N GLY A 36 -4.73 1.44 8.89
CA GLY A 36 -4.89 2.88 8.69
C GLY A 36 -3.64 3.74 8.96
N ALA A 37 -2.67 3.28 9.75
CA ALA A 37 -1.59 4.14 10.22
C ALA A 37 -0.36 4.19 9.30
N GLY A 38 -0.03 3.11 8.58
CA GLY A 38 1.16 3.03 7.71
C GLY A 38 0.97 3.58 6.29
N TYR A 39 -0.27 3.79 5.84
CA TYR A 39 -0.57 4.16 4.45
C TYR A 39 -0.55 5.66 4.17
N SER A 40 -0.45 6.50 5.19
CA SER A 40 -0.59 7.95 5.02
C SER A 40 0.72 8.72 4.81
N GLU A 41 1.86 8.19 5.16
CA GLU A 41 3.10 8.99 5.15
C GLU A 41 3.79 9.09 3.78
N VAL A 42 3.96 7.98 3.07
CA VAL A 42 4.66 7.98 1.78
C VAL A 42 3.90 8.80 0.73
N PRO A 43 2.57 8.66 0.60
CA PRO A 43 1.79 9.47 -0.33
C PRO A 43 1.66 10.95 0.08
N ARG A 44 1.82 11.30 1.36
CA ARG A 44 1.74 12.70 1.83
C ARG A 44 2.96 13.53 1.45
N LYS A 45 4.13 12.95 1.26
CA LYS A 45 5.35 13.67 0.84
C LYS A 45 5.21 14.31 -0.54
N VAL A 46 4.37 13.74 -1.41
CA VAL A 46 4.07 14.32 -2.71
C VAL A 46 2.75 15.08 -2.62
N CYS A 47 2.76 16.37 -2.88
CA CYS A 47 1.58 17.22 -2.75
C CYS A 47 0.94 17.14 -1.34
N PRO A 48 1.54 17.73 -0.30
CA PRO A 48 1.08 17.60 1.10
C PRO A 48 -0.18 18.42 1.37
N ILE A 49 -1.27 18.05 0.73
CA ILE A 49 -2.58 18.72 0.81
C ILE A 49 -3.57 17.73 1.41
N ASP A 50 -4.26 18.11 2.48
CA ASP A 50 -5.35 17.28 3.00
C ASP A 50 -6.63 17.54 2.20
N TRP A 51 -7.06 16.55 1.45
CA TRP A 51 -8.25 16.63 0.62
C TRP A 51 -9.56 16.60 1.45
N ARG A 52 -9.49 16.22 2.73
CA ARG A 52 -10.64 16.15 3.62
C ARG A 52 -11.17 17.53 4.01
N ASP A 53 -10.36 18.55 3.86
CA ASP A 53 -10.73 19.94 4.11
C ASP A 53 -11.67 20.52 3.02
N GLY A 54 -12.20 19.68 2.15
CA GLY A 54 -13.26 20.02 1.21
C GLY A 54 -12.82 20.17 -0.25
N THR A 55 -13.78 20.53 -1.09
CA THR A 55 -13.62 20.58 -2.56
C THR A 55 -12.47 21.48 -3.02
N PHE A 56 -12.23 22.58 -2.33
CA PHE A 56 -11.10 23.47 -2.64
C PHE A 56 -9.76 22.74 -2.51
N HIS A 57 -9.59 21.94 -1.45
CA HIS A 57 -8.39 21.17 -1.21
C HIS A 57 -8.25 19.96 -2.18
N VAL A 58 -9.36 19.35 -2.57
CA VAL A 58 -9.39 18.37 -3.67
C VAL A 58 -8.85 19.00 -4.96
N LYS A 59 -9.35 20.18 -5.33
CA LYS A 59 -8.87 20.92 -6.52
C LYS A 59 -7.40 21.30 -6.41
N LYS A 60 -6.92 21.74 -5.23
CA LYS A 60 -5.49 21.99 -4.99
C LYS A 60 -4.65 20.73 -5.19
N LEU A 61 -5.12 19.59 -4.68
CA LEU A 61 -4.42 18.32 -4.82
C LEU A 61 -4.33 17.88 -6.29
N ILE A 62 -5.40 18.06 -7.07
CA ILE A 62 -5.41 17.80 -8.51
C ILE A 62 -4.37 18.67 -9.23
N ARG A 63 -4.35 19.97 -8.96
CA ARG A 63 -3.36 20.91 -9.59
C ARG A 63 -1.93 20.50 -9.27
N CYS A 64 -1.65 20.21 -8.00
CA CYS A 64 -0.32 19.78 -7.58
C CYS A 64 0.08 18.46 -8.27
N ALA A 65 -0.79 17.47 -8.29
CA ALA A 65 -0.51 16.18 -8.91
C ALA A 65 -0.35 16.29 -10.44
N ALA A 66 -1.19 17.07 -11.10
CA ALA A 66 -1.10 17.30 -12.54
C ALA A 66 0.24 17.98 -12.94
N ALA A 67 0.69 18.95 -12.14
CA ALA A 67 2.00 19.59 -12.34
C ALA A 67 3.15 18.63 -12.05
N ARG A 68 3.05 17.85 -10.97
CA ARG A 68 4.10 16.89 -10.56
C ARG A 68 4.41 15.84 -11.62
N TRP A 69 3.40 15.37 -12.34
CA TRP A 69 3.55 14.35 -13.38
C TRP A 69 3.37 14.87 -14.80
N THR A 70 3.31 16.19 -14.99
CA THR A 70 3.24 16.83 -16.32
C THR A 70 2.22 16.12 -17.22
N VAL A 71 0.95 16.13 -16.82
CA VAL A 71 -0.11 15.45 -17.57
C VAL A 71 -0.51 16.24 -18.83
N PRO A 72 -0.89 15.59 -19.93
CA PRO A 72 -1.38 16.26 -21.13
C PRO A 72 -2.58 17.19 -20.82
N GLY A 73 -2.54 18.43 -21.29
CA GLY A 73 -3.53 19.46 -20.99
C GLY A 73 -3.48 20.03 -19.57
N GLY A 74 -2.47 19.62 -18.80
CA GLY A 74 -2.15 20.19 -17.48
C GLY A 74 -3.29 20.11 -16.46
N ALA A 75 -3.22 21.01 -15.50
CA ALA A 75 -4.21 21.07 -14.41
C ALA A 75 -5.61 21.43 -14.91
N SER A 76 -5.74 22.22 -15.98
CA SER A 76 -7.04 22.61 -16.53
C SER A 76 -7.83 21.40 -17.02
N LYS A 77 -7.21 20.55 -17.85
CA LYS A 77 -7.84 19.32 -18.33
C LYS A 77 -8.12 18.35 -17.20
N ALA A 78 -7.18 18.18 -16.27
CA ALA A 78 -7.37 17.33 -15.09
C ALA A 78 -8.58 17.75 -14.25
N LEU A 79 -8.75 19.05 -14.00
CA LEU A 79 -9.90 19.60 -13.29
C LEU A 79 -11.20 19.42 -14.06
N ALA A 80 -11.21 19.67 -15.38
CA ALA A 80 -12.40 19.51 -16.21
C ALA A 80 -12.91 18.05 -16.18
N ILE A 81 -12.00 17.10 -16.30
CA ILE A 81 -12.36 15.67 -16.24
C ILE A 81 -12.88 15.32 -14.84
N ALA A 82 -12.20 15.70 -13.75
CA ALA A 82 -12.66 15.44 -12.39
C ALA A 82 -14.04 16.04 -12.10
N ASN A 83 -14.33 17.23 -12.65
CA ASN A 83 -15.64 17.83 -12.56
C ASN A 83 -16.71 17.00 -13.27
N ARG A 84 -16.46 16.61 -14.52
CA ARG A 84 -17.36 15.79 -15.33
C ARG A 84 -17.62 14.43 -14.69
N GLU A 85 -16.60 13.76 -14.15
CA GLU A 85 -16.70 12.41 -13.61
C GLU A 85 -17.42 12.36 -12.24
N SER A 86 -17.21 13.34 -11.38
CA SER A 86 -17.69 13.26 -10.00
C SER A 86 -18.10 14.58 -9.37
N ASN A 87 -18.00 15.70 -10.10
CA ASN A 87 -18.09 17.04 -9.49
C ASN A 87 -17.14 17.17 -8.26
N PHE A 88 -15.94 16.60 -8.35
CA PHE A 88 -14.94 16.55 -7.29
C PHE A 88 -15.35 15.79 -6.02
N HIS A 89 -16.36 14.96 -6.09
CA HIS A 89 -16.87 14.20 -4.96
C HIS A 89 -16.05 12.93 -4.72
N PRO A 90 -15.34 12.79 -3.58
CA PRO A 90 -14.50 11.61 -3.33
C PRO A 90 -15.30 10.30 -3.22
N ARG A 91 -16.56 10.41 -2.78
CA ARG A 91 -17.46 9.26 -2.57
C ARG A 91 -18.43 9.03 -3.74
N ALA A 92 -18.23 9.71 -4.88
CA ALA A 92 -19.05 9.47 -6.05
C ALA A 92 -18.98 7.98 -6.45
N TYR A 93 -20.14 7.41 -6.73
CA TYR A 93 -20.28 6.01 -7.11
C TYR A 93 -21.37 5.85 -8.15
N ASN A 94 -21.04 5.24 -9.25
CA ASN A 94 -21.99 4.84 -10.28
C ASN A 94 -22.36 3.36 -10.05
N SER A 95 -23.59 3.11 -9.62
CA SER A 95 -24.06 1.76 -9.29
C SER A 95 -24.19 0.85 -10.52
N TYR A 96 -24.37 1.43 -11.70
CA TYR A 96 -24.51 0.67 -12.95
C TYR A 96 -23.14 0.16 -13.43
N SER A 97 -22.13 1.02 -13.47
CA SER A 97 -20.79 0.67 -13.97
C SER A 97 -19.82 0.18 -12.89
N GLY A 98 -20.11 0.47 -11.63
CA GLY A 98 -19.19 0.25 -10.52
C GLY A 98 -18.03 1.25 -10.47
N ALA A 99 -18.13 2.38 -11.19
CA ALA A 99 -17.12 3.43 -11.16
C ALA A 99 -17.15 4.19 -9.82
N ALA A 100 -15.97 4.57 -9.31
CA ALA A 100 -15.83 5.10 -7.98
C ALA A 100 -14.78 6.22 -7.87
N GLY A 101 -15.07 7.20 -7.00
CA GLY A 101 -14.18 8.28 -6.60
C GLY A 101 -14.09 9.42 -7.61
N ILE A 102 -13.09 10.30 -7.41
CA ILE A 102 -12.93 11.56 -8.15
C ILE A 102 -12.88 11.37 -9.67
N TYR A 103 -12.12 10.37 -10.14
CA TYR A 103 -11.94 10.07 -11.57
C TYR A 103 -12.68 8.80 -11.99
N GLN A 104 -13.70 8.36 -11.26
CA GLN A 104 -14.59 7.25 -11.62
C GLN A 104 -13.85 6.00 -12.12
N HIS A 105 -12.88 5.54 -11.35
CA HIS A 105 -12.23 4.26 -11.66
C HIS A 105 -13.19 3.10 -11.46
N LEU A 106 -13.28 2.21 -12.44
CA LEU A 106 -14.01 0.95 -12.31
C LEU A 106 -13.40 0.11 -11.18
N ARG A 107 -14.23 -0.28 -10.22
CA ARG A 107 -13.76 -0.95 -8.98
C ARG A 107 -13.04 -2.25 -9.23
N HIS A 108 -13.40 -3.01 -10.26
CA HIS A 108 -12.73 -4.27 -10.58
C HIS A 108 -11.29 -4.06 -11.10
N TYR A 109 -10.98 -2.92 -11.76
CA TYR A 109 -9.62 -2.58 -12.16
C TYR A 109 -8.81 -1.87 -11.07
N TRP A 110 -9.50 -1.30 -10.09
CA TRP A 110 -8.85 -0.45 -9.10
C TRP A 110 -7.73 -1.13 -8.31
N PRO A 111 -7.87 -2.39 -7.81
CA PRO A 111 -6.80 -3.03 -7.03
C PRO A 111 -5.49 -3.16 -7.82
N GLY A 112 -5.58 -3.47 -9.11
CA GLY A 112 -4.42 -3.54 -10.01
C GLY A 112 -3.77 -2.18 -10.22
N ARG A 113 -4.58 -1.16 -10.52
CA ARG A 113 -4.12 0.23 -10.72
C ARG A 113 -3.48 0.79 -9.44
N ALA A 114 -4.15 0.64 -8.29
CA ALA A 114 -3.64 1.09 -7.01
C ALA A 114 -2.30 0.43 -6.67
N ARG A 115 -2.17 -0.87 -6.87
CA ARG A 115 -0.91 -1.60 -6.66
C ARG A 115 0.21 -1.09 -7.56
N ALA A 116 -0.07 -0.93 -8.87
CA ALA A 116 0.91 -0.49 -9.87
C ALA A 116 1.52 0.89 -9.55
N TYR A 117 0.79 1.72 -8.81
CA TYR A 117 1.20 3.08 -8.48
C TYR A 117 1.48 3.33 -7.00
N GLY A 118 1.70 2.26 -6.20
CA GLY A 118 2.11 2.38 -4.80
C GLY A 118 0.99 2.68 -3.80
N PHE A 119 -0.26 2.40 -4.19
CA PHE A 119 -1.46 2.58 -3.35
C PHE A 119 -2.18 1.26 -3.08
N ARG A 120 -1.41 0.16 -3.00
CA ARG A 120 -1.97 -1.17 -2.70
C ARG A 120 -2.83 -1.13 -1.43
N GLY A 121 -4.05 -1.65 -1.52
CA GLY A 121 -5.00 -1.69 -0.40
C GLY A 121 -5.79 -0.40 -0.15
N TRP A 122 -5.47 0.69 -0.86
CA TRP A 122 -6.24 1.92 -0.74
C TRP A 122 -7.56 1.85 -1.51
N SER A 123 -8.61 2.44 -0.92
CA SER A 123 -9.91 2.54 -1.55
C SER A 123 -9.91 3.53 -2.73
N ALA A 124 -10.68 3.23 -3.78
CA ALA A 124 -10.97 4.18 -4.86
C ALA A 124 -11.69 5.45 -4.37
N PHE A 125 -12.36 5.39 -3.23
CA PHE A 125 -13.00 6.53 -2.58
C PHE A 125 -12.03 7.42 -1.78
N ASN A 126 -10.78 7.00 -1.64
CA ASN A 126 -9.74 7.88 -1.10
C ASN A 126 -9.29 8.84 -2.20
N ALA A 127 -9.65 10.13 -2.07
CA ALA A 127 -9.37 11.11 -3.11
C ALA A 127 -7.87 11.21 -3.43
N ARG A 128 -7.00 11.15 -2.44
CA ARG A 128 -5.55 11.19 -2.69
C ARG A 128 -5.11 10.01 -3.56
N ALA A 129 -5.47 8.78 -3.19
CA ALA A 129 -5.10 7.61 -3.97
C ALA A 129 -5.68 7.69 -5.38
N ASN A 130 -6.95 8.05 -5.51
CA ASN A 130 -7.66 8.18 -6.78
C ASN A 130 -6.96 9.20 -7.70
N ILE A 131 -6.68 10.41 -7.21
CA ILE A 131 -5.99 11.48 -7.95
C ILE A 131 -4.57 11.07 -8.35
N MET A 132 -3.77 10.57 -7.38
CA MET A 132 -2.37 10.24 -7.65
C MET A 132 -2.22 9.10 -8.65
N VAL A 133 -3.04 8.06 -8.54
CA VAL A 133 -3.07 6.94 -9.50
C VAL A 133 -3.45 7.47 -10.88
N THR A 134 -4.51 8.29 -10.98
CA THR A 134 -4.96 8.88 -12.25
C THR A 134 -3.85 9.69 -12.90
N MET A 135 -3.23 10.64 -12.19
CA MET A 135 -2.20 11.49 -12.79
C MET A 135 -1.00 10.68 -13.28
N ARG A 136 -0.60 9.65 -12.56
CA ARG A 136 0.50 8.76 -12.99
C ARG A 136 0.12 7.87 -14.18
N MET A 137 -1.13 7.42 -14.25
CA MET A 137 -1.65 6.71 -15.44
C MET A 137 -1.65 7.62 -16.66
N VAL A 138 -2.18 8.82 -16.50
CA VAL A 138 -2.28 9.81 -17.58
C VAL A 138 -0.93 10.29 -18.06
N HIS A 139 0.03 10.48 -17.18
CA HIS A 139 1.41 10.79 -17.53
C HIS A 139 2.01 9.74 -18.48
N ARG A 140 1.67 8.46 -18.29
CA ARG A 140 2.20 7.35 -19.09
C ARG A 140 1.43 7.07 -20.38
N GLY A 141 0.11 7.22 -20.36
CA GLY A 141 -0.77 6.75 -21.43
C GLY A 141 -1.83 7.75 -21.88
N GLY A 142 -1.80 8.98 -21.40
CA GLY A 142 -2.78 10.00 -21.76
C GLY A 142 -4.17 9.76 -21.16
N TRP A 143 -5.13 10.58 -21.61
CA TRP A 143 -6.50 10.61 -21.11
C TRP A 143 -7.45 9.62 -21.80
N GLY A 144 -6.95 8.71 -22.63
CA GLY A 144 -7.79 7.75 -23.39
C GLY A 144 -8.89 7.09 -22.56
N PRO A 145 -8.63 6.56 -21.34
CA PRO A 145 -9.66 5.96 -20.50
C PRO A 145 -10.80 6.91 -20.08
N TRP A 146 -10.63 8.20 -20.26
CA TRP A 146 -11.60 9.27 -19.95
C TRP A 146 -12.10 10.02 -21.18
N GLY A 147 -11.92 9.46 -22.38
CA GLY A 147 -12.44 10.02 -23.63
C GLY A 147 -11.71 11.30 -24.09
N GLY A 148 -10.37 11.32 -23.94
CA GLY A 148 -9.60 12.54 -24.23
C GLY A 148 -8.42 12.35 -25.13
#